data_ee6e5fe2251f80f1063f154eae17db73
#
_entry.id   ee6e5fe2251f80f1063f154eae17db73
#
_cell.length_a   1.000
_cell.length_b   1.000
_cell.length_c   1.000
_cell.angle_alpha   90.00
_cell.angle_beta   90.00
_cell.angle_gamma   90.00
#
_symmetry.space_group_name_H-M   'P 1'
#
loop_
_entity.id
_entity.type
_entity.pdbx_description
1 polymer ?
#
loop_
_entity_poly.entity_id
_entity_poly.type
_entity_poly.pdbx_seq_one_letter_code
_entity_poly.pdbx_strand_id
1 'polypeptide(L)'
;IYECDLLIVDEIHKAVSDNNINIFKIRFKYILGLTATLERSDNKHIRISKICPTVEEVSKEEAIKNGWINNYKEYKVIIDVPDIDIYQDHDAKFQKYFNFFNQDFELAMSSVKSKEVRRNITNFKCCDPKLTDACTFGFNRELKNRIEFIQTHPKKVELAKLILRKRNKSKAIIFSPTIAISRLFEGYYYNSDMKTKEKFKELEDFKNSYYGVMSAVNGISLGVELNGCNLGIMLCNNSSFDAKEQKLGRLLSPRSDGVIPEAFTFVLKNTVEEEWSKFYCIIWISIY
;
A
#
# COMPACT_ATOMS: atom_id res chain seq x y z
N ILE A 1 -1.04 -34.35 11.58
CA ILE A 1 0.02 -33.64 10.81
C ILE A 1 -0.37 -33.84 9.34
N TYR A 2 -0.58 -32.73 8.62
CA TYR A 2 -0.82 -32.80 7.18
C TYR A 2 0.49 -33.12 6.47
N GLU A 3 0.43 -33.91 5.40
CA GLU A 3 1.56 -34.34 4.59
C GLU A 3 1.23 -34.13 3.11
N CYS A 4 2.19 -33.64 2.32
CA CYS A 4 2.05 -33.46 0.88
C CYS A 4 3.42 -33.67 0.18
N ASP A 5 3.38 -34.00 -1.12
CA ASP A 5 4.61 -34.13 -1.90
C ASP A 5 5.17 -32.74 -2.28
N LEU A 6 4.31 -31.82 -2.66
CA LEU A 6 4.69 -30.45 -3.06
C LEU A 6 3.83 -29.42 -2.33
N LEU A 7 4.50 -28.50 -1.65
CA LEU A 7 3.90 -27.32 -1.04
C LEU A 7 4.15 -26.11 -1.94
N ILE A 8 3.10 -25.53 -2.50
CA ILE A 8 3.17 -24.29 -3.29
C ILE A 8 2.70 -23.13 -2.41
N VAL A 9 3.54 -22.12 -2.25
CA VAL A 9 3.24 -20.93 -1.42
C VAL A 9 3.33 -19.68 -2.27
N ASP A 10 2.17 -19.14 -2.64
CA ASP A 10 2.09 -17.83 -3.28
C ASP A 10 2.31 -16.73 -2.24
N GLU A 11 2.97 -15.63 -2.66
CA GLU A 11 3.39 -14.55 -1.77
C GLU A 11 4.18 -15.08 -0.55
N ILE A 12 5.17 -15.93 -0.79
CA ILE A 12 5.93 -16.63 0.28
C ILE A 12 6.54 -15.67 1.30
N HIS A 13 6.84 -14.42 0.91
CA HIS A 13 7.33 -13.39 1.83
C HIS A 13 6.32 -13.09 2.98
N LYS A 14 5.01 -13.34 2.79
CA LYS A 14 3.98 -13.19 3.83
C LYS A 14 3.88 -14.40 4.75
N ALA A 15 4.32 -15.57 4.28
CA ALA A 15 4.24 -16.82 5.04
C ALA A 15 5.17 -16.87 6.26
N VAL A 16 6.22 -16.04 6.29
CA VAL A 16 7.17 -15.97 7.43
C VAL A 16 6.74 -15.00 8.53
N SER A 17 5.57 -14.38 8.41
CA SER A 17 4.98 -13.62 9.53
C SER A 17 4.65 -14.57 10.68
N ASP A 18 4.67 -14.04 11.91
CA ASP A 18 4.46 -14.84 13.12
C ASP A 18 3.10 -15.59 13.13
N ASN A 19 2.09 -15.04 12.44
CA ASN A 19 0.78 -15.69 12.30
C ASN A 19 0.76 -16.81 11.26
N ASN A 20 1.58 -16.71 10.19
CA ASN A 20 1.51 -17.60 9.04
C ASN A 20 2.62 -18.66 9.00
N ILE A 21 3.67 -18.50 9.81
CA ILE A 21 4.85 -19.39 9.81
C ILE A 21 4.51 -20.86 10.06
N ASN A 22 3.35 -21.12 10.65
CA ASN A 22 2.89 -22.48 10.92
C ASN A 22 2.62 -23.31 9.66
N ILE A 23 2.51 -22.68 8.47
CA ILE A 23 2.38 -23.42 7.20
C ILE A 23 3.60 -24.31 6.95
N PHE A 24 4.79 -23.90 7.41
CA PHE A 24 6.01 -24.68 7.26
C PHE A 24 6.14 -25.86 8.25
N LYS A 25 5.15 -26.07 9.13
CA LYS A 25 5.05 -27.28 9.97
C LYS A 25 4.40 -28.46 9.23
N ILE A 26 3.84 -28.23 8.05
CA ILE A 26 3.35 -29.29 7.17
C ILE A 26 4.57 -30.10 6.70
N ARG A 27 4.46 -31.43 6.67
CA ARG A 27 5.49 -32.29 6.07
C ARG A 27 5.38 -32.22 4.55
N PHE A 28 6.43 -31.81 3.87
CA PHE A 28 6.49 -31.75 2.40
C PHE A 28 7.84 -32.28 1.91
N LYS A 29 7.85 -32.86 0.69
CA LYS A 29 9.10 -33.29 0.03
C LYS A 29 9.73 -32.13 -0.73
N TYR A 30 8.89 -31.34 -1.41
CA TYR A 30 9.32 -30.21 -2.22
C TYR A 30 8.52 -28.96 -1.84
N ILE A 31 9.15 -27.80 -2.01
CA ILE A 31 8.50 -26.50 -1.83
C ILE A 31 8.74 -25.63 -3.05
N LEU A 32 7.69 -24.92 -3.51
CA LEU A 32 7.75 -23.87 -4.50
C LEU A 32 7.20 -22.58 -3.88
N GLY A 33 8.07 -21.60 -3.70
CA GLY A 33 7.70 -20.26 -3.23
C GLY A 33 7.65 -19.29 -4.40
N LEU A 34 6.57 -18.53 -4.51
CA LEU A 34 6.39 -17.49 -5.50
C LEU A 34 6.24 -16.14 -4.79
N THR A 35 6.90 -15.11 -5.29
CA THR A 35 6.75 -13.73 -4.79
C THR A 35 7.29 -12.73 -5.80
N ALA A 36 6.62 -11.59 -5.91
CA ALA A 36 7.12 -10.45 -6.69
C ALA A 36 8.18 -9.65 -5.91
N THR A 37 8.16 -9.73 -4.59
CA THR A 37 9.08 -9.01 -3.69
C THR A 37 9.50 -9.95 -2.56
N LEU A 38 10.80 -10.21 -2.44
CA LEU A 38 11.31 -11.06 -1.38
C LEU A 38 11.60 -10.27 -0.11
N GLU A 39 12.12 -9.05 -0.25
CA GLU A 39 12.55 -8.21 0.87
C GLU A 39 11.38 -7.71 1.71
N ARG A 40 11.56 -7.72 3.02
CA ARG A 40 10.62 -7.21 4.02
C ARG A 40 11.33 -6.21 4.92
N SER A 41 10.63 -5.18 5.32
CA SER A 41 11.14 -4.14 6.24
C SER A 41 11.50 -4.70 7.63
N ASP A 42 10.90 -5.83 8.05
CA ASP A 42 11.17 -6.50 9.32
C ASP A 42 12.27 -7.56 9.24
N ASN A 43 12.96 -7.69 8.10
CA ASN A 43 14.04 -8.66 7.83
C ASN A 43 13.64 -10.14 8.05
N LYS A 44 12.36 -10.47 8.25
CA LYS A 44 11.90 -11.86 8.45
C LYS A 44 12.04 -12.70 7.17
N HIS A 45 12.21 -12.07 6.00
CA HIS A 45 12.51 -12.77 4.73
C HIS A 45 13.78 -13.65 4.79
N ILE A 46 14.75 -13.33 5.66
CA ILE A 46 15.95 -14.15 5.86
C ILE A 46 15.59 -15.58 6.28
N ARG A 47 14.43 -15.78 6.92
CA ARG A 47 13.92 -17.11 7.27
C ARG A 47 13.54 -17.93 6.03
N ILE A 48 13.10 -17.24 4.94
CA ILE A 48 12.69 -17.91 3.70
C ILE A 48 13.88 -18.56 3.04
N SER A 49 15.00 -17.86 2.94
CA SER A 49 16.20 -18.36 2.25
C SER A 49 16.73 -19.70 2.82
N LYS A 50 16.40 -20.00 4.08
CA LYS A 50 16.76 -21.29 4.72
C LYS A 50 15.78 -22.41 4.37
N ILE A 51 14.53 -22.08 4.05
CA ILE A 51 13.45 -23.05 3.79
C ILE A 51 13.26 -23.24 2.29
N CYS A 52 13.28 -22.13 1.54
CA CYS A 52 13.06 -22.06 0.12
C CYS A 52 14.06 -21.07 -0.49
N PRO A 53 15.29 -21.49 -0.82
CA PRO A 53 16.28 -20.60 -1.44
C PRO A 53 15.81 -20.14 -2.81
N THR A 54 16.16 -18.90 -3.19
CA THR A 54 15.87 -18.36 -4.51
C THR A 54 16.63 -19.17 -5.57
N VAL A 55 15.90 -19.70 -6.54
CA VAL A 55 16.44 -20.50 -7.64
C VAL A 55 16.36 -19.75 -8.98
N GLU A 56 15.43 -18.82 -9.10
CA GLU A 56 15.24 -17.99 -10.28
C GLU A 56 14.69 -16.63 -9.89
N GLU A 57 15.19 -15.59 -10.54
CA GLU A 57 14.73 -14.22 -10.39
C GLU A 57 14.59 -13.58 -11.78
N VAL A 58 13.44 -12.98 -12.05
CA VAL A 58 13.17 -12.27 -13.28
C VAL A 58 13.06 -10.79 -12.98
N SER A 59 13.95 -9.99 -13.55
CA SER A 59 13.88 -8.53 -13.38
C SER A 59 12.69 -7.94 -14.13
N LYS A 60 12.21 -6.78 -13.67
CA LYS A 60 11.13 -6.05 -14.33
C LYS A 60 11.51 -5.68 -15.77
N GLU A 61 12.74 -5.27 -15.98
CA GLU A 61 13.31 -4.92 -17.30
C GLU A 61 13.29 -6.12 -18.25
N GLU A 62 13.66 -7.28 -17.76
CA GLU A 62 13.60 -8.53 -18.51
C GLU A 62 12.18 -8.93 -18.87
N ALA A 63 11.26 -8.85 -17.90
CA ALA A 63 9.84 -9.15 -18.12
C ALA A 63 9.21 -8.20 -19.16
N ILE A 64 9.58 -6.90 -19.15
CA ILE A 64 9.16 -5.92 -20.15
C ILE A 64 9.76 -6.26 -21.51
N LYS A 65 11.07 -6.56 -21.57
CA LYS A 65 11.78 -6.89 -22.81
C LYS A 65 11.20 -8.13 -23.49
N ASN A 66 10.80 -9.12 -22.71
CA ASN A 66 10.19 -10.35 -23.18
C ASN A 66 8.67 -10.21 -23.49
N GLY A 67 8.08 -9.04 -23.21
CA GLY A 67 6.65 -8.80 -23.43
C GLY A 67 5.73 -9.52 -22.44
N TRP A 68 6.25 -10.02 -21.32
CA TRP A 68 5.46 -10.67 -20.29
C TRP A 68 4.63 -9.68 -19.47
N ILE A 69 5.15 -8.45 -19.32
CA ILE A 69 4.44 -7.33 -18.72
C ILE A 69 4.59 -6.09 -19.58
N ASN A 70 3.62 -5.17 -19.48
CA ASN A 70 3.71 -3.88 -20.16
C ASN A 70 4.68 -2.95 -19.44
N ASN A 71 5.37 -2.12 -20.24
CA ASN A 71 6.00 -0.93 -19.71
C ASN A 71 4.92 0.09 -19.31
N TYR A 72 5.19 0.91 -18.30
CA TYR A 72 4.34 2.03 -17.90
C TYR A 72 5.19 3.23 -17.49
N LYS A 73 4.60 4.42 -17.61
CA LYS A 73 5.23 5.66 -17.14
C LYS A 73 4.72 5.98 -15.75
N GLU A 74 5.62 6.15 -14.81
CA GLU A 74 5.27 6.56 -13.46
C GLU A 74 5.65 8.02 -13.23
N TYR A 75 4.67 8.80 -12.76
CA TYR A 75 4.81 10.20 -12.42
C TYR A 75 4.62 10.39 -10.92
N LYS A 76 5.61 10.96 -10.26
CA LYS A 76 5.51 11.40 -8.88
C LYS A 76 5.15 12.88 -8.87
N VAL A 77 3.99 13.19 -8.35
CA VAL A 77 3.47 14.56 -8.26
C VAL A 77 3.71 15.06 -6.85
N ILE A 78 4.68 15.96 -6.70
CA ILE A 78 4.98 16.62 -5.43
C ILE A 78 4.03 17.80 -5.29
N ILE A 79 3.32 17.86 -4.17
CA ILE A 79 2.28 18.84 -3.90
C ILE A 79 2.72 19.71 -2.73
N ASP A 80 2.88 20.99 -2.97
CA ASP A 80 3.04 21.98 -1.93
C ASP A 80 1.68 22.44 -1.42
N VAL A 81 1.49 22.50 -0.11
CA VAL A 81 0.20 22.83 0.53
C VAL A 81 0.39 23.93 1.56
N PRO A 82 -0.54 24.91 1.62
CA PRO A 82 -0.39 26.08 2.50
C PRO A 82 -0.60 25.75 3.98
N ASP A 83 -1.29 24.66 4.29
CA ASP A 83 -1.67 24.22 5.64
C ASP A 83 -0.76 23.10 6.18
N ILE A 84 0.47 23.03 5.69
CA ILE A 84 1.48 22.03 6.11
C ILE A 84 1.82 22.12 7.61
N ASP A 85 1.67 23.27 8.21
CA ASP A 85 1.85 23.53 9.64
C ASP A 85 0.94 22.64 10.51
N ILE A 86 -0.27 22.30 10.05
CA ILE A 86 -1.18 21.35 10.71
C ILE A 86 -0.53 19.96 10.80
N TYR A 87 0.05 19.50 9.70
CA TYR A 87 0.78 18.22 9.69
C TYR A 87 1.99 18.26 10.60
N GLN A 88 2.77 19.34 10.54
CA GLN A 88 3.99 19.50 11.33
C GLN A 88 3.70 19.51 12.84
N ASP A 89 2.58 20.12 13.27
CA ASP A 89 2.14 20.07 14.68
C ASP A 89 1.82 18.64 15.11
N HIS A 90 1.08 17.89 14.29
CA HIS A 90 0.79 16.48 14.55
C HIS A 90 2.08 15.63 14.53
N ASP A 91 3.00 15.90 13.63
CA ASP A 91 4.27 15.18 13.54
C ASP A 91 5.15 15.44 14.78
N ALA A 92 5.27 16.67 15.21
CA ALA A 92 6.01 17.03 16.44
C ALA A 92 5.43 16.33 17.68
N LYS A 93 4.09 16.31 17.82
CA LYS A 93 3.41 15.59 18.89
C LYS A 93 3.61 14.08 18.80
N PHE A 94 3.53 13.53 17.58
CA PHE A 94 3.81 12.11 17.33
C PHE A 94 5.24 11.76 17.76
N GLN A 95 6.24 12.51 17.33
CA GLN A 95 7.65 12.26 17.69
C GLN A 95 7.85 12.31 19.22
N LYS A 96 7.22 13.27 19.90
CA LYS A 96 7.26 13.34 21.37
C LYS A 96 6.77 12.06 22.04
N TYR A 97 5.61 11.52 21.61
CA TYR A 97 5.08 10.28 22.16
C TYR A 97 5.87 9.06 21.70
N PHE A 98 6.36 9.06 20.47
CA PHE A 98 7.13 7.96 19.91
C PHE A 98 8.48 7.77 20.60
N ASN A 99 9.12 8.87 21.00
CA ASN A 99 10.35 8.84 21.80
C ASN A 99 10.17 8.16 23.16
N PHE A 100 8.96 8.18 23.73
CA PHE A 100 8.65 7.40 24.95
C PHE A 100 8.86 5.89 24.73
N PHE A 101 8.65 5.39 23.52
CA PHE A 101 8.86 4.00 23.12
C PHE A 101 10.25 3.74 22.52
N ASN A 102 11.21 4.66 22.72
CA ASN A 102 12.55 4.60 22.12
C ASN A 102 12.53 4.45 20.59
N GLN A 103 11.51 5.01 19.95
CA GLN A 103 11.24 4.93 18.50
C GLN A 103 11.00 3.47 18.00
N ASP A 104 10.61 2.58 18.89
CA ASP A 104 10.18 1.23 18.54
C ASP A 104 8.69 1.23 18.18
N PHE A 105 8.42 1.17 16.88
CA PHE A 105 7.05 1.23 16.35
C PHE A 105 6.23 -0.03 16.72
N GLU A 106 6.87 -1.21 16.75
CA GLU A 106 6.19 -2.46 17.10
C GLU A 106 5.79 -2.46 18.57
N LEU A 107 6.67 -2.01 19.46
CA LEU A 107 6.37 -1.84 20.88
C LEU A 107 5.25 -0.83 21.11
N ALA A 108 5.31 0.33 20.43
CA ALA A 108 4.28 1.37 20.53
C ALA A 108 2.91 0.85 20.07
N MET A 109 2.85 0.18 18.92
CA MET A 109 1.58 -0.42 18.40
C MET A 109 1.07 -1.56 19.27
N SER A 110 1.95 -2.38 19.84
CA SER A 110 1.57 -3.45 20.77
C SER A 110 0.99 -2.89 22.06
N SER A 111 1.53 -1.77 22.56
CA SER A 111 0.99 -1.08 23.74
C SER A 111 -0.43 -0.57 23.53
N VAL A 112 -0.78 -0.11 22.31
CA VAL A 112 -2.15 0.29 21.97
C VAL A 112 -3.13 -0.87 22.09
N LYS A 113 -2.71 -2.07 21.68
CA LYS A 113 -3.57 -3.26 21.63
C LYS A 113 -3.67 -4.00 22.96
N SER A 114 -2.66 -3.92 23.84
CA SER A 114 -2.56 -4.75 25.03
C SER A 114 -2.29 -3.94 26.30
N LYS A 115 -3.18 -4.11 27.30
CA LYS A 115 -2.97 -3.58 28.67
C LYS A 115 -1.75 -4.22 29.35
N GLU A 116 -1.49 -5.49 29.08
CA GLU A 116 -0.35 -6.21 29.65
C GLU A 116 0.98 -5.61 29.15
N VAL A 117 1.08 -5.33 27.84
CA VAL A 117 2.25 -4.66 27.28
C VAL A 117 2.44 -3.29 27.93
N ARG A 118 1.38 -2.49 28.13
CA ARG A 118 1.50 -1.20 28.84
C ARG A 118 2.01 -1.37 30.27
N ARG A 119 1.50 -2.36 31.01
CA ARG A 119 1.99 -2.66 32.38
C ARG A 119 3.48 -3.01 32.38
N ASN A 120 3.90 -3.84 31.43
CA ASN A 120 5.32 -4.23 31.31
C ASN A 120 6.21 -3.02 31.01
N ILE A 121 5.79 -2.11 30.11
CA ILE A 121 6.49 -0.86 29.83
C ILE A 121 6.57 0.01 31.06
N THR A 122 5.46 0.18 31.80
CA THR A 122 5.39 0.93 33.05
C THR A 122 6.39 0.42 34.07
N ASN A 123 6.43 -0.90 34.29
CA ASN A 123 7.34 -1.54 35.21
C ASN A 123 8.82 -1.39 34.76
N PHE A 124 9.09 -1.59 33.47
CA PHE A 124 10.44 -1.47 32.92
C PHE A 124 10.97 -0.04 33.03
N LYS A 125 10.14 0.96 32.73
CA LYS A 125 10.50 2.38 32.81
C LYS A 125 10.39 2.96 34.21
N CYS A 126 9.88 2.21 35.19
CA CYS A 126 9.62 2.69 36.56
C CYS A 126 8.84 4.01 36.59
N CYS A 127 7.82 4.15 35.76
CA CYS A 127 7.05 5.39 35.59
C CYS A 127 5.59 5.24 36.06
N ASP A 128 4.85 6.37 36.13
CA ASP A 128 3.43 6.36 36.44
C ASP A 128 2.65 5.64 35.32
N PRO A 129 1.75 4.69 35.64
CA PRO A 129 0.85 4.06 34.66
C PRO A 129 0.06 5.06 33.81
N LYS A 130 -0.35 6.19 34.39
CA LYS A 130 -1.03 7.27 33.66
C LYS A 130 -0.16 7.90 32.58
N LEU A 131 1.15 7.99 32.81
CA LEU A 131 2.09 8.47 31.80
C LEU A 131 2.21 7.49 30.62
N THR A 132 2.31 6.20 30.91
CA THR A 132 2.33 5.15 29.88
C THR A 132 1.06 5.18 29.04
N ASP A 133 -0.11 5.28 29.66
CA ASP A 133 -1.39 5.38 28.96
C ASP A 133 -1.48 6.67 28.13
N ALA A 134 -1.07 7.82 28.68
CA ALA A 134 -1.06 9.10 27.95
C ALA A 134 -0.14 9.04 26.72
N CYS A 135 1.05 8.46 26.85
CA CYS A 135 1.98 8.29 25.71
C CYS A 135 1.44 7.30 24.69
N THR A 136 0.84 6.18 25.12
CA THR A 136 0.25 5.18 24.21
C THR A 136 -0.90 5.76 23.40
N PHE A 137 -1.86 6.39 24.05
CA PHE A 137 -3.02 6.94 23.34
C PHE A 137 -2.67 8.21 22.56
N GLY A 138 -1.74 9.03 23.07
CA GLY A 138 -1.20 10.16 22.36
C GLY A 138 -0.50 9.75 21.06
N PHE A 139 0.38 8.76 21.12
CA PHE A 139 1.03 8.17 19.95
C PHE A 139 0.01 7.71 18.90
N ASN A 140 -0.98 6.91 19.30
CA ASN A 140 -1.98 6.37 18.36
C ASN A 140 -2.85 7.47 17.74
N ARG A 141 -3.22 8.50 18.52
CA ARG A 141 -4.00 9.64 18.05
C ARG A 141 -3.20 10.43 16.99
N GLU A 142 -1.98 10.83 17.33
CA GLU A 142 -1.20 11.66 16.42
C GLU A 142 -0.73 10.87 15.17
N LEU A 143 -0.48 9.58 15.29
CA LEU A 143 -0.27 8.70 14.14
C LEU A 143 -1.47 8.74 13.17
N LYS A 144 -2.69 8.61 13.69
CA LYS A 144 -3.90 8.68 12.89
C LYS A 144 -4.08 10.05 12.24
N ASN A 145 -3.92 11.13 12.99
CA ASN A 145 -4.07 12.49 12.50
C ASN A 145 -3.09 12.80 11.35
N ARG A 146 -1.81 12.40 11.51
CA ARG A 146 -0.80 12.52 10.43
C ARG A 146 -1.22 11.77 9.18
N ILE A 147 -1.63 10.51 9.34
CA ILE A 147 -2.04 9.67 8.21
C ILE A 147 -3.31 10.21 7.56
N GLU A 148 -4.28 10.65 8.33
CA GLU A 148 -5.51 11.26 7.83
C GLU A 148 -5.21 12.51 7.01
N PHE A 149 -4.38 13.43 7.51
CA PHE A 149 -3.99 14.64 6.80
C PHE A 149 -3.41 14.29 5.41
N ILE A 150 -2.42 13.42 5.35
CA ILE A 150 -1.76 13.08 4.08
C ILE A 150 -2.65 12.30 3.13
N GLN A 151 -3.52 11.44 3.63
CA GLN A 151 -4.38 10.60 2.80
C GLN A 151 -5.61 11.32 2.27
N THR A 152 -6.17 12.27 3.04
CA THR A 152 -7.45 12.90 2.69
C THR A 152 -7.31 14.34 2.21
N HIS A 153 -6.10 14.85 2.06
CA HIS A 153 -5.85 16.24 1.68
C HIS A 153 -6.56 16.62 0.36
N PRO A 154 -7.40 17.70 0.36
CA PRO A 154 -8.27 18.04 -0.78
C PRO A 154 -7.51 18.29 -2.09
N LYS A 155 -6.28 18.80 -2.00
CA LYS A 155 -5.43 19.08 -3.17
C LYS A 155 -5.14 17.84 -4.01
N LYS A 156 -5.02 16.66 -3.38
CA LYS A 156 -4.85 15.39 -4.10
C LYS A 156 -6.07 15.06 -4.96
N VAL A 157 -7.27 15.26 -4.42
CA VAL A 157 -8.53 15.04 -5.14
C VAL A 157 -8.68 16.02 -6.29
N GLU A 158 -8.36 17.30 -6.07
CA GLU A 158 -8.40 18.35 -7.10
C GLU A 158 -7.50 17.98 -8.29
N LEU A 159 -6.24 17.62 -8.01
CA LEU A 159 -5.28 17.25 -9.05
C LEU A 159 -5.66 15.94 -9.76
N ALA A 160 -6.19 14.95 -9.03
CA ALA A 160 -6.70 13.73 -9.65
C ALA A 160 -7.83 14.03 -10.64
N LYS A 161 -8.79 14.88 -10.25
CA LYS A 161 -9.86 15.32 -11.16
C LYS A 161 -9.32 16.07 -12.38
N LEU A 162 -8.28 16.89 -12.22
CA LEU A 162 -7.62 17.57 -13.34
C LEU A 162 -6.98 16.58 -14.32
N ILE A 163 -6.29 15.57 -13.81
CA ILE A 163 -5.68 14.50 -14.62
C ILE A 163 -6.77 13.74 -15.39
N LEU A 164 -7.85 13.33 -14.72
CA LEU A 164 -8.96 12.63 -15.36
C LEU A 164 -9.60 13.45 -16.48
N ARG A 165 -9.81 14.77 -16.27
CA ARG A 165 -10.35 15.66 -17.30
C ARG A 165 -9.43 15.74 -18.53
N LYS A 166 -8.10 15.82 -18.32
CA LYS A 166 -7.12 15.85 -19.40
C LYS A 166 -6.99 14.52 -20.12
N ARG A 167 -7.40 13.43 -19.48
CA ARG A 167 -7.32 12.05 -20.00
C ARG A 167 -8.70 11.39 -20.04
N ASN A 168 -9.69 12.14 -20.52
CA ASN A 168 -11.10 11.77 -20.52
C ASN A 168 -11.46 10.51 -21.32
N LYS A 169 -10.55 10.03 -22.18
CA LYS A 169 -10.67 8.77 -22.94
C LYS A 169 -9.88 7.63 -22.33
N SER A 170 -9.42 7.76 -21.09
CA SER A 170 -8.69 6.70 -20.41
C SER A 170 -9.64 5.77 -19.66
N LYS A 171 -9.24 4.51 -19.56
CA LYS A 171 -9.78 3.57 -18.61
C LYS A 171 -8.93 3.65 -17.36
N ALA A 172 -9.45 4.32 -16.33
CA ALA A 172 -8.69 4.76 -15.17
C ALA A 172 -9.05 3.99 -13.91
N ILE A 173 -8.04 3.68 -13.08
CA ILE A 173 -8.25 3.23 -11.71
C ILE A 173 -7.68 4.24 -10.73
N ILE A 174 -8.48 4.54 -9.68
CA ILE A 174 -8.09 5.43 -8.58
C ILE A 174 -8.03 4.60 -7.30
N PHE A 175 -6.88 4.59 -6.64
CA PHE A 175 -6.72 4.00 -5.33
C PHE A 175 -6.97 5.05 -4.25
N SER A 176 -8.18 5.00 -3.70
CA SER A 176 -8.67 5.97 -2.70
C SER A 176 -8.41 5.49 -1.28
N PRO A 177 -8.08 6.40 -0.34
CA PRO A 177 -7.82 6.03 1.05
C PRO A 177 -9.09 5.66 1.82
N THR A 178 -10.22 6.30 1.48
CA THR A 178 -11.50 6.12 2.17
C THR A 178 -12.66 6.06 1.18
N ILE A 179 -13.78 5.50 1.64
CA ILE A 179 -15.01 5.46 0.84
C ILE A 179 -15.54 6.86 0.54
N ALA A 180 -15.43 7.78 1.51
CA ALA A 180 -15.81 9.17 1.31
C ALA A 180 -15.04 9.83 0.15
N ILE A 181 -13.71 9.65 0.11
CA ILE A 181 -12.88 10.15 -0.99
C ILE A 181 -13.23 9.45 -2.31
N SER A 182 -13.46 8.13 -2.28
CA SER A 182 -13.78 7.39 -3.52
C SER A 182 -15.05 7.90 -4.18
N ARG A 183 -16.05 8.32 -3.40
CA ARG A 183 -17.31 8.86 -3.89
C ARG A 183 -17.21 10.26 -4.49
N LEU A 184 -16.06 10.94 -4.37
CA LEU A 184 -15.81 12.22 -5.01
C LEU A 184 -15.49 12.11 -6.52
N PHE A 185 -15.33 10.88 -7.02
CA PHE A 185 -15.07 10.57 -8.42
C PHE A 185 -16.29 9.89 -9.03
N GLU A 186 -16.73 10.37 -10.17
CA GLU A 186 -17.83 9.76 -10.92
C GLU A 186 -17.34 8.48 -11.63
N GLY A 187 -18.17 7.44 -11.66
CA GLY A 187 -17.88 6.18 -12.32
C GLY A 187 -18.20 4.96 -11.46
N TYR A 188 -17.38 3.94 -11.58
CA TYR A 188 -17.52 2.66 -10.91
C TYR A 188 -16.84 2.66 -9.53
N TYR A 189 -17.38 1.89 -8.59
CA TYR A 189 -16.85 1.83 -7.24
C TYR A 189 -16.52 0.40 -6.82
N TYR A 190 -15.46 0.27 -6.03
CA TYR A 190 -15.09 -0.99 -5.41
C TYR A 190 -14.61 -0.76 -3.97
N ASN A 191 -15.42 -1.15 -2.98
CA ASN A 191 -15.10 -0.94 -1.56
C ASN A 191 -15.75 -2.00 -0.64
N SER A 192 -15.37 -2.01 0.64
CA SER A 192 -15.82 -3.00 1.63
C SER A 192 -17.31 -2.96 1.93
N ASP A 193 -17.94 -1.80 1.85
CA ASP A 193 -19.35 -1.60 2.24
C ASP A 193 -20.35 -2.14 1.21
N MET A 194 -19.86 -2.40 0.00
CA MET A 194 -20.69 -2.95 -1.08
C MET A 194 -20.98 -4.44 -0.86
N LYS A 195 -22.19 -4.86 -1.17
CA LYS A 195 -22.54 -6.29 -1.22
C LYS A 195 -21.76 -7.01 -2.31
N THR A 196 -21.47 -8.28 -2.10
CA THR A 196 -20.67 -9.09 -3.03
C THR A 196 -21.21 -9.04 -4.48
N LYS A 197 -22.54 -9.12 -4.66
CA LYS A 197 -23.17 -9.02 -5.98
C LYS A 197 -22.95 -7.66 -6.65
N GLU A 198 -23.01 -6.57 -5.87
CA GLU A 198 -22.77 -5.21 -6.36
C GLU A 198 -21.31 -5.04 -6.77
N LYS A 199 -20.37 -5.54 -5.96
CA LYS A 199 -18.94 -5.52 -6.30
C LYS A 199 -18.66 -6.23 -7.63
N PHE A 200 -19.25 -7.41 -7.83
CA PHE A 200 -19.09 -8.16 -9.06
C PHE A 200 -19.69 -7.42 -10.26
N LYS A 201 -20.88 -6.83 -10.09
CA LYS A 201 -21.51 -6.06 -11.15
C LYS A 201 -20.67 -4.85 -11.56
N GLU A 202 -20.29 -3.98 -10.61
CA GLU A 202 -19.45 -2.80 -10.86
C GLU A 202 -18.13 -3.18 -11.56
N LEU A 203 -17.52 -4.29 -11.10
CA LEU A 203 -16.27 -4.77 -11.66
C LEU A 203 -16.45 -5.26 -13.11
N GLU A 204 -17.50 -6.06 -13.39
CA GLU A 204 -17.79 -6.57 -14.74
C GLU A 204 -18.21 -5.44 -15.68
N ASP A 205 -19.04 -4.50 -15.23
CA ASP A 205 -19.43 -3.34 -16.00
C ASP A 205 -18.19 -2.48 -16.36
N PHE A 206 -17.27 -2.29 -15.41
CA PHE A 206 -16.01 -1.61 -15.67
C PHE A 206 -15.09 -2.41 -16.61
N LYS A 207 -14.97 -3.73 -16.44
CA LYS A 207 -14.16 -4.57 -17.34
C LYS A 207 -14.64 -4.49 -18.78
N ASN A 208 -15.95 -4.45 -18.98
CA ASN A 208 -16.57 -4.39 -20.31
C ASN A 208 -16.61 -2.97 -20.89
N SER A 209 -16.36 -1.93 -20.09
CA SER A 209 -16.30 -0.56 -20.57
C SER A 209 -15.06 -0.32 -21.40
N TYR A 210 -15.16 0.52 -22.42
CA TYR A 210 -14.03 0.92 -23.25
C TYR A 210 -13.17 2.01 -22.55
N TYR A 211 -13.82 2.90 -21.80
CA TYR A 211 -13.21 3.93 -20.96
C TYR A 211 -14.09 4.15 -19.73
N GLY A 212 -13.56 4.85 -18.76
CA GLY A 212 -14.27 5.14 -17.51
C GLY A 212 -13.32 5.15 -16.31
N VAL A 213 -13.87 5.45 -15.16
CA VAL A 213 -13.11 5.56 -13.90
C VAL A 213 -13.65 4.55 -12.90
N MET A 214 -12.76 3.74 -12.33
CA MET A 214 -13.08 2.93 -11.16
C MET A 214 -12.34 3.47 -9.93
N SER A 215 -13.05 3.80 -8.88
CA SER A 215 -12.46 4.20 -7.60
C SER A 215 -12.51 3.05 -6.60
N ALA A 216 -11.33 2.58 -6.19
CA ALA A 216 -11.16 1.43 -5.30
C ALA A 216 -10.62 1.84 -3.94
N VAL A 217 -11.22 1.33 -2.86
CA VAL A 217 -10.76 1.51 -1.48
C VAL A 217 -10.20 0.20 -0.95
N ASN A 218 -9.04 0.25 -0.28
CA ASN A 218 -8.32 -0.91 0.28
C ASN A 218 -7.87 -1.96 -0.75
N GLY A 219 -7.73 -1.53 -1.99
CA GLY A 219 -7.28 -2.37 -3.09
C GLY A 219 -8.40 -3.26 -3.66
N ILE A 220 -8.37 -3.41 -4.96
CA ILE A 220 -9.09 -4.49 -5.62
C ILE A 220 -8.41 -5.77 -5.16
N SER A 221 -9.18 -6.71 -4.61
CA SER A 221 -8.69 -7.96 -4.06
C SER A 221 -7.71 -8.65 -5.02
N LEU A 222 -6.71 -9.30 -4.45
CA LEU A 222 -5.74 -10.13 -5.16
C LEU A 222 -6.47 -11.03 -6.18
N GLY A 223 -5.99 -11.04 -7.42
CA GLY A 223 -6.54 -11.90 -8.49
C GLY A 223 -7.54 -11.24 -9.45
N VAL A 224 -7.93 -9.98 -9.28
CA VAL A 224 -8.79 -9.29 -10.24
C VAL A 224 -7.96 -8.65 -11.35
N GLU A 225 -8.07 -9.16 -12.57
CA GLU A 225 -7.50 -8.54 -13.75
C GLU A 225 -8.38 -7.38 -14.24
N LEU A 226 -7.77 -6.24 -14.50
CA LEU A 226 -8.42 -5.04 -15.05
C LEU A 226 -7.91 -4.75 -16.46
N ASN A 227 -8.28 -5.65 -17.38
CA ASN A 227 -7.83 -5.53 -18.76
C ASN A 227 -8.15 -4.15 -19.35
N GLY A 228 -7.16 -3.58 -20.02
CA GLY A 228 -7.32 -2.32 -20.73
C GLY A 228 -7.16 -1.06 -19.87
N CYS A 229 -6.87 -1.14 -18.56
CA CYS A 229 -6.53 0.04 -17.79
C CYS A 229 -5.23 0.69 -18.30
N ASN A 230 -5.29 1.98 -18.59
CA ASN A 230 -4.14 2.75 -19.07
C ASN A 230 -3.81 3.97 -18.20
N LEU A 231 -4.56 4.18 -17.12
CA LEU A 231 -4.32 5.27 -16.19
C LEU A 231 -4.52 4.78 -14.74
N GLY A 232 -3.49 4.94 -13.92
CA GLY A 232 -3.53 4.68 -12.48
C GLY A 232 -3.33 5.97 -11.69
N ILE A 233 -4.15 6.21 -10.67
CA ILE A 233 -3.98 7.34 -9.76
C ILE A 233 -3.94 6.83 -8.33
N MET A 234 -2.85 7.12 -7.63
CA MET A 234 -2.65 6.73 -6.25
C MET A 234 -2.80 7.94 -5.33
N LEU A 235 -3.94 8.05 -4.65
CA LEU A 235 -4.20 9.11 -3.67
C LEU A 235 -3.58 8.81 -2.31
N CYS A 236 -3.37 7.52 -2.00
CA CYS A 236 -2.77 7.10 -0.75
C CYS A 236 -1.48 6.31 -1.00
N ASN A 237 -0.43 6.74 -0.33
CA ASN A 237 0.82 6.01 -0.24
C ASN A 237 0.90 5.32 1.12
N ASN A 238 1.43 4.12 1.13
CA ASN A 238 1.78 3.39 2.34
C ASN A 238 3.31 3.25 2.37
N SER A 239 3.85 3.00 3.55
CA SER A 239 5.26 2.63 3.70
C SER A 239 5.61 1.28 3.06
N SER A 240 4.61 0.50 2.63
CA SER A 240 4.79 -0.81 2.00
C SER A 240 4.95 -0.65 0.49
N PHE A 241 6.15 -0.95 0.01
CA PHE A 241 6.48 -1.06 -1.41
C PHE A 241 5.59 -2.09 -2.11
N ASP A 242 5.39 -3.25 -1.51
CA ASP A 242 4.61 -4.37 -2.04
C ASP A 242 3.18 -3.99 -2.39
N ALA A 243 2.54 -3.20 -1.50
CA ALA A 243 1.16 -2.76 -1.72
C ALA A 243 1.04 -1.85 -2.95
N LYS A 244 2.07 -1.05 -3.24
CA LYS A 244 2.11 -0.19 -4.41
C LYS A 244 2.34 -1.00 -5.68
N GLU A 245 3.35 -1.87 -5.71
CA GLU A 245 3.66 -2.73 -6.87
C GLU A 245 2.46 -3.62 -7.23
N GLN A 246 1.77 -4.19 -6.25
CA GLN A 246 0.55 -4.95 -6.48
C GLN A 246 -0.57 -4.10 -7.11
N LYS A 247 -0.71 -2.84 -6.70
CA LYS A 247 -1.68 -1.91 -7.29
C LYS A 247 -1.30 -1.55 -8.73
N LEU A 248 -0.03 -1.23 -8.96
CA LEU A 248 0.49 -0.88 -10.29
C LEU A 248 0.51 -2.08 -11.23
N GLY A 249 0.70 -3.30 -10.73
CA GLY A 249 0.62 -4.53 -11.50
C GLY A 249 -0.70 -4.68 -12.28
N ARG A 250 -1.78 -4.03 -11.82
CA ARG A 250 -3.05 -3.98 -12.55
C ARG A 250 -2.96 -3.19 -13.86
N LEU A 251 -2.02 -2.26 -13.97
CA LEU A 251 -1.74 -1.48 -15.17
C LEU A 251 -0.77 -2.20 -16.10
N LEU A 252 -0.08 -3.21 -15.59
CA LEU A 252 0.95 -3.93 -16.34
C LEU A 252 0.39 -5.07 -17.21
N SER A 253 -0.92 -5.28 -17.21
CA SER A 253 -1.54 -6.30 -18.07
C SER A 253 -1.25 -6.02 -19.54
N PRO A 254 -0.81 -7.02 -20.34
CA PRO A 254 -0.49 -6.85 -21.75
C PRO A 254 -1.63 -6.19 -22.54
N ARG A 255 -1.29 -5.28 -23.43
CA ARG A 255 -2.23 -4.52 -24.26
C ARG A 255 -1.87 -4.65 -25.73
N SER A 256 -2.88 -4.84 -26.56
CA SER A 256 -2.71 -4.94 -28.01
C SER A 256 -2.71 -3.58 -28.74
N ASP A 257 -3.14 -2.51 -28.07
CA ASP A 257 -3.31 -1.17 -28.68
C ASP A 257 -2.05 -0.29 -28.67
N GLY A 258 -0.95 -0.77 -28.09
CA GLY A 258 0.34 -0.04 -28.02
C GLY A 258 0.33 1.18 -27.09
N VAL A 259 -0.77 1.45 -26.38
CA VAL A 259 -0.84 2.57 -25.43
C VAL A 259 -0.01 2.24 -24.19
N ILE A 260 0.97 3.09 -23.89
CA ILE A 260 1.79 2.97 -22.68
C ILE A 260 0.96 3.50 -21.50
N PRO A 261 0.65 2.67 -20.50
CA PRO A 261 -0.05 3.11 -19.31
C PRO A 261 0.70 4.18 -18.54
N GLU A 262 -0.05 5.05 -17.85
CA GLU A 262 0.49 6.09 -16.98
C GLU A 262 0.02 5.87 -15.54
N ALA A 263 0.92 6.05 -14.58
CA ALA A 263 0.62 6.00 -13.15
C ALA A 263 1.01 7.31 -12.48
N PHE A 264 0.12 7.88 -11.70
CA PHE A 264 0.34 9.11 -10.95
C PHE A 264 0.30 8.81 -9.45
N THR A 265 1.40 9.10 -8.76
CA THR A 265 1.52 8.96 -7.31
C THR A 265 1.64 10.35 -6.70
N PHE A 266 0.72 10.71 -5.81
CA PHE A 266 0.73 12.02 -5.15
C PHE A 266 1.49 11.96 -3.83
N VAL A 267 2.31 12.97 -3.60
CA VAL A 267 3.15 13.11 -2.40
C VAL A 267 3.04 14.54 -1.89
N LEU A 268 2.61 14.72 -0.66
CA LEU A 268 2.63 16.02 -0.02
C LEU A 268 4.06 16.35 0.42
N LYS A 269 4.54 17.52 0.02
CA LYS A 269 5.87 18.02 0.36
C LYS A 269 6.01 18.23 1.87
N ASN A 270 7.19 18.02 2.41
CA ASN A 270 7.50 18.13 3.84
C ASN A 270 6.67 17.20 4.74
N THR A 271 6.28 16.03 4.23
CA THR A 271 5.61 14.98 4.99
C THR A 271 6.36 13.65 4.90
N VAL A 272 5.97 12.69 5.71
CA VAL A 272 6.52 11.32 5.68
C VAL A 272 6.31 10.63 4.32
N GLU A 273 5.39 11.11 3.48
CA GLU A 273 5.22 10.56 2.13
C GLU A 273 6.45 10.76 1.25
N GLU A 274 7.24 11.83 1.47
CA GLU A 274 8.50 12.02 0.74
C GLU A 274 9.48 10.90 1.06
N GLU A 275 9.56 10.48 2.32
CA GLU A 275 10.42 9.36 2.74
C GLU A 275 9.95 8.05 2.13
N TRP A 276 8.66 7.75 2.21
CA TRP A 276 8.07 6.55 1.61
C TRP A 276 8.26 6.50 0.09
N SER A 277 8.42 7.64 -0.54
CA SER A 277 8.55 7.76 -2.00
C SER A 277 10.00 7.75 -2.50
N LYS A 278 11.01 7.71 -1.63
CA LYS A 278 12.44 7.71 -2.03
C LYS A 278 12.87 6.44 -2.77
N PHE A 279 12.16 5.35 -2.57
CA PHE A 279 12.47 4.03 -3.15
C PHE A 279 11.98 3.86 -4.59
N TYR A 280 11.53 4.92 -5.25
CA TYR A 280 10.92 4.86 -6.59
C TYR A 280 11.78 5.58 -7.64
N CYS A 281 12.03 4.91 -8.77
CA CYS A 281 12.65 5.52 -9.95
C CYS A 281 11.55 6.27 -10.75
N ILE A 282 11.56 7.62 -10.77
CA ILE A 282 10.37 8.40 -11.16
C ILE A 282 10.74 9.65 -11.96
N ILE A 283 9.87 9.99 -12.92
CA ILE A 283 9.84 11.30 -13.56
C ILE A 283 9.21 12.32 -12.60
N TRP A 284 9.98 13.32 -12.16
CA TRP A 284 9.52 14.35 -11.26
C TRP A 284 8.65 15.38 -11.97
N ILE A 285 7.47 15.65 -11.45
CA ILE A 285 6.62 16.77 -11.87
C ILE A 285 6.32 17.62 -10.62
N SER A 286 6.86 18.84 -10.58
CA SER A 286 6.46 19.83 -9.58
C SER A 286 5.31 20.65 -10.11
N ILE A 287 4.23 20.74 -9.35
CA ILE A 287 3.08 21.62 -9.61
C ILE A 287 3.06 22.67 -8.49
N TYR A 288 3.34 23.92 -8.88
CA TYR A 288 3.27 25.09 -8.03
C TYR A 288 1.84 25.63 -7.92
#